data_a8f39ad2af7deaeb433ae5ca1c710524
#
_entry.id   a8f39ad2af7deaeb433ae5ca1c710524
#
_cell.length_a   1.000
_cell.length_b   1.000
_cell.length_c   1.000
_cell.angle_alpha   90.00
_cell.angle_beta   90.00
_cell.angle_gamma   90.00
#
_symmetry.space_group_name_H-M   'P 1'
#
loop_
_entity.id
_entity.type
_entity.pdbx_description
1 polymer ?
#
loop_
_entity_poly.entity_id
_entity_poly.type
_entity_poly.pdbx_seq_one_letter_code
_entity_poly.pdbx_strand_id
1 'polypeptide(L)'
;MRNDLLEPQRENLPHLLMWKSYAESDSMTNTPPTFAWYVADLVFQYLLDMGGLEAMAKINQRKSEKLYAAIDGSDFYTNPVEKSCRSWMNVPFILADSSLDGQYLEESHAAGLASLKGHRSVGRMRQSIYNARAA
;
A
#
# COMPACT_ATOMS: atom_id res chain seq x y z
N MET A 1 -21.36 7.68 -6.62
CA MET A 1 -22.12 6.89 -5.60
C MET A 1 -23.49 6.55 -6.18
N ARG A 2 -24.11 5.45 -5.77
CA ARG A 2 -25.48 5.10 -6.17
C ARG A 2 -26.48 6.10 -5.58
N ASN A 3 -27.45 6.57 -6.38
CA ASN A 3 -28.40 7.60 -5.94
C ASN A 3 -29.36 7.12 -4.84
N ASP A 4 -29.68 5.82 -4.81
CA ASP A 4 -30.54 5.23 -3.76
C ASP A 4 -29.88 5.23 -2.36
N LEU A 5 -28.59 5.50 -2.27
CA LEU A 5 -27.86 5.66 -1.00
C LEU A 5 -27.82 7.11 -0.50
N LEU A 6 -28.37 8.05 -1.25
CA LEU A 6 -28.49 9.45 -0.82
C LEU A 6 -29.68 9.68 0.12
N GLU A 7 -30.66 8.78 0.10
CA GLU A 7 -31.88 8.81 0.92
C GLU A 7 -32.22 7.38 1.41
N PRO A 8 -32.82 7.20 2.60
CA PRO A 8 -33.06 8.21 3.62
C PRO A 8 -31.78 8.56 4.39
N GLN A 9 -31.68 9.79 4.83
CA GLN A 9 -30.60 10.23 5.70
C GLN A 9 -31.03 10.16 7.17
N ARG A 10 -30.06 9.89 8.03
CA ARG A 10 -30.27 9.93 9.48
C ARG A 10 -30.57 11.37 9.91
N GLU A 11 -31.58 11.55 10.75
CA GLU A 11 -31.89 12.86 11.33
C GLU A 11 -30.70 13.41 12.16
N ASN A 12 -30.56 14.72 12.18
CA ASN A 12 -29.55 15.45 12.95
C ASN A 12 -28.08 15.13 12.58
N LEU A 13 -27.80 14.72 11.35
CA LEU A 13 -26.43 14.65 10.88
C LEU A 13 -25.88 16.05 10.59
N PRO A 14 -24.62 16.35 11.00
CA PRO A 14 -23.92 17.52 10.52
C PRO A 14 -23.85 17.56 8.98
N HIS A 15 -23.97 18.73 8.39
CA HIS A 15 -23.98 18.93 6.94
C HIS A 15 -22.81 18.24 6.22
N LEU A 16 -21.60 18.31 6.79
CA LEU A 16 -20.39 17.68 6.23
C LEU A 16 -20.39 16.14 6.31
N LEU A 17 -21.32 15.52 7.02
CA LEU A 17 -21.48 14.07 7.09
C LEU A 17 -22.63 13.56 6.20
N MET A 18 -23.32 14.46 5.51
CA MET A 18 -24.41 14.13 4.60
C MET A 18 -23.91 13.90 3.19
N TRP A 19 -24.09 12.71 2.64
CA TRP A 19 -23.75 12.41 1.24
C TRP A 19 -24.52 13.31 0.25
N LYS A 20 -25.76 13.67 0.57
CA LYS A 20 -26.58 14.56 -0.22
C LYS A 20 -25.94 15.92 -0.44
N SER A 21 -25.36 16.50 0.60
CA SER A 21 -24.63 17.78 0.51
C SER A 21 -23.50 17.76 -0.51
N TYR A 22 -22.75 16.65 -0.56
CA TYR A 22 -21.70 16.47 -1.55
C TYR A 22 -22.25 16.21 -2.97
N ALA A 23 -23.37 15.49 -3.07
CA ALA A 23 -24.00 15.25 -4.36
C ALA A 23 -24.55 16.54 -4.99
N GLU A 24 -25.16 17.42 -4.20
CA GLU A 24 -25.72 18.70 -4.64
C GLU A 24 -24.67 19.78 -4.96
N SER A 25 -23.45 19.63 -4.45
CA SER A 25 -22.34 20.56 -4.64
C SER A 25 -21.22 20.02 -5.52
N ASP A 26 -21.44 18.98 -6.31
CA ASP A 26 -20.42 18.32 -7.12
C ASP A 26 -19.14 17.97 -6.32
N SER A 27 -19.32 17.49 -5.09
CA SER A 27 -18.27 17.19 -4.12
C SER A 27 -17.51 18.41 -3.56
N MET A 28 -17.96 19.62 -3.85
CA MET A 28 -17.32 20.89 -3.45
C MET A 28 -18.01 21.57 -2.26
N THR A 29 -18.57 20.79 -1.34
CA THR A 29 -19.19 21.28 -0.10
C THR A 29 -18.19 22.11 0.75
N ASN A 30 -16.92 21.78 0.67
CA ASN A 30 -15.80 22.53 1.24
C ASN A 30 -14.61 22.50 0.28
N THR A 31 -13.61 23.32 0.53
CA THR A 31 -12.38 23.34 -0.27
C THR A 31 -11.72 21.96 -0.29
N PRO A 32 -11.47 21.38 -1.46
CA PRO A 32 -10.82 20.08 -1.56
C PRO A 32 -9.33 20.17 -1.22
N PRO A 33 -8.67 19.05 -0.91
CA PRO A 33 -7.22 19.02 -0.67
C PRO A 33 -6.46 19.15 -2.00
N THR A 34 -6.43 20.34 -2.56
CA THR A 34 -5.95 20.65 -3.93
C THR A 34 -4.52 20.17 -4.20
N PHE A 35 -3.62 20.32 -3.24
CA PHE A 35 -2.24 19.81 -3.38
C PHE A 35 -2.19 18.29 -3.51
N ALA A 36 -2.97 17.58 -2.70
CA ALA A 36 -3.04 16.12 -2.79
C ALA A 36 -3.63 15.66 -4.14
N TRP A 37 -4.62 16.37 -4.67
CA TRP A 37 -5.19 16.10 -5.99
C TRP A 37 -4.17 16.35 -7.10
N TYR A 38 -3.44 17.47 -7.02
CA TYR A 38 -2.37 17.77 -7.98
C TYR A 38 -1.30 16.66 -8.01
N VAL A 39 -0.84 16.21 -6.83
CA VAL A 39 0.13 15.11 -6.75
C VAL A 39 -0.47 13.79 -7.26
N ALA A 40 -1.75 13.53 -6.97
CA ALA A 40 -2.42 12.33 -7.49
C ALA A 40 -2.50 12.35 -9.03
N ASP A 41 -2.79 13.50 -9.64
CA ASP A 41 -2.79 13.65 -11.10
C ASP A 41 -1.42 13.34 -11.70
N LEU A 42 -0.35 13.88 -11.12
CA LEU A 42 1.01 13.56 -11.57
C LEU A 42 1.33 12.06 -11.47
N VAL A 43 0.85 11.38 -10.43
CA VAL A 43 1.01 9.93 -10.29
C VAL A 43 0.21 9.18 -11.36
N PHE A 44 -1.00 9.64 -11.68
CA PHE A 44 -1.80 9.02 -12.73
C PHE A 44 -1.15 9.20 -14.12
N GLN A 45 -0.62 10.39 -14.43
CA GLN A 45 0.15 10.62 -15.66
C GLN A 45 1.37 9.68 -15.73
N TYR A 46 2.15 9.59 -14.65
CA TYR A 46 3.27 8.64 -14.58
C TYR A 46 2.84 7.19 -14.86
N LEU A 47 1.71 6.73 -14.29
CA LEU A 47 1.22 5.38 -14.53
C LEU A 47 0.78 5.17 -16.00
N LEU A 48 0.18 6.18 -16.62
CA LEU A 48 -0.19 6.14 -18.04
C LEU A 48 1.06 6.09 -18.94
N ASP A 49 2.07 6.90 -18.65
CA ASP A 49 3.34 6.92 -19.40
C ASP A 49 4.08 5.58 -19.29
N MET A 50 3.94 4.88 -18.17
CA MET A 50 4.48 3.53 -17.96
C MET A 50 3.70 2.42 -18.68
N GLY A 51 2.66 2.76 -19.44
CA GLY A 51 1.83 1.82 -20.19
C GLY A 51 0.55 1.39 -19.45
N GLY A 52 0.13 2.15 -18.44
CA GLY A 52 -1.12 1.95 -17.71
C GLY A 52 -1.06 0.83 -16.65
N LEU A 53 -2.22 0.49 -16.15
CA LEU A 53 -2.35 -0.46 -15.02
C LEU A 53 -1.85 -1.87 -15.36
N GLU A 54 -2.06 -2.34 -16.58
CA GLU A 54 -1.64 -3.68 -16.99
C GLU A 54 -0.11 -3.82 -17.04
N ALA A 55 0.57 -2.81 -17.57
CA ALA A 55 2.03 -2.78 -17.61
C ALA A 55 2.62 -2.69 -16.20
N MET A 56 2.04 -1.83 -15.36
CA MET A 56 2.45 -1.68 -13.97
C MET A 56 2.19 -2.95 -13.15
N ALA A 57 1.08 -3.65 -13.38
CA ALA A 57 0.78 -4.93 -12.74
C ALA A 57 1.86 -5.97 -13.04
N LYS A 58 2.28 -6.12 -14.29
CA LYS A 58 3.35 -7.04 -14.68
C LYS A 58 4.69 -6.72 -14.00
N ILE A 59 5.02 -5.42 -13.90
CA ILE A 59 6.23 -4.96 -13.19
C ILE A 59 6.17 -5.31 -11.72
N ASN A 60 5.04 -5.02 -11.07
CA ASN A 60 4.86 -5.27 -9.64
C ASN A 60 4.83 -6.76 -9.31
N GLN A 61 4.17 -7.56 -10.14
CA GLN A 61 4.16 -9.01 -10.01
C GLN A 61 5.58 -9.57 -10.08
N ARG A 62 6.38 -9.19 -11.09
CA ARG A 62 7.78 -9.63 -11.21
C ARG A 62 8.62 -9.26 -10.00
N LYS A 63 8.46 -8.04 -9.45
CA LYS A 63 9.16 -7.61 -8.23
C LYS A 63 8.80 -8.47 -7.02
N SER A 64 7.51 -8.67 -6.82
CA SER A 64 7.02 -9.45 -5.68
C SER A 64 7.40 -10.92 -5.78
N GLU A 65 7.28 -11.54 -6.95
CA GLU A 65 7.70 -12.93 -7.19
C GLU A 65 9.17 -13.15 -6.89
N LYS A 66 10.05 -12.24 -7.30
CA LYS A 66 11.47 -12.29 -7.00
C LYS A 66 11.75 -12.29 -5.49
N LEU A 67 11.06 -11.42 -4.75
CA LEU A 67 11.22 -11.33 -3.30
C LEU A 67 10.62 -12.54 -2.58
N TYR A 68 9.41 -12.97 -2.96
CA TYR A 68 8.79 -14.16 -2.39
C TYR A 68 9.58 -15.44 -2.68
N ALA A 69 10.17 -15.57 -3.87
CA ALA A 69 11.02 -16.69 -4.20
C ALA A 69 12.27 -16.77 -3.30
N ALA A 70 12.87 -15.63 -2.98
CA ALA A 70 13.99 -15.55 -2.06
C ALA A 70 13.59 -15.93 -0.62
N ILE A 71 12.41 -15.50 -0.17
CA ILE A 71 11.88 -15.82 1.17
C ILE A 71 11.50 -17.30 1.25
N ASP A 72 10.72 -17.80 0.30
CA ASP A 72 10.20 -19.17 0.30
C ASP A 72 11.30 -20.21 0.02
N GLY A 73 12.39 -19.83 -0.62
CA GLY A 73 13.55 -20.69 -0.89
C GLY A 73 14.61 -20.72 0.21
N SER A 74 14.38 -20.05 1.33
CA SER A 74 15.34 -19.92 2.43
C SER A 74 14.78 -20.53 3.71
N ASP A 75 15.59 -21.30 4.42
CA ASP A 75 15.27 -21.79 5.77
C ASP A 75 15.39 -20.69 6.84
N PHE A 76 16.00 -19.55 6.49
CA PHE A 76 16.20 -18.41 7.40
C PHE A 76 14.99 -17.46 7.45
N TYR A 77 14.17 -17.42 6.39
CA TYR A 77 13.01 -16.56 6.30
C TYR A 77 11.71 -17.36 6.23
N THR A 78 10.64 -16.80 6.78
CA THR A 78 9.29 -17.35 6.65
C THR A 78 8.30 -16.25 6.37
N ASN A 79 7.39 -16.47 5.41
CA ASN A 79 6.29 -15.55 5.17
C ASN A 79 5.03 -16.04 5.89
N PRO A 80 4.41 -15.25 6.80
CA PRO A 80 3.25 -15.67 7.56
C PRO A 80 1.93 -15.60 6.77
N VAL A 81 1.96 -15.04 5.55
CA VAL A 81 0.75 -14.81 4.75
C VAL A 81 0.52 -15.99 3.81
N GLU A 82 -0.73 -16.49 3.80
CA GLU A 82 -1.20 -17.49 2.83
C GLU A 82 -0.87 -17.06 1.39
N LYS A 83 -0.33 -17.99 0.58
CA LYS A 83 0.16 -17.68 -0.78
C LYS A 83 -0.88 -16.98 -1.66
N SER A 84 -2.14 -17.39 -1.57
CA SER A 84 -3.26 -16.81 -2.32
C SER A 84 -3.63 -15.37 -1.90
N CYS A 85 -3.16 -14.92 -0.73
CA CYS A 85 -3.46 -13.61 -0.15
C CYS A 85 -2.24 -12.67 -0.14
N ARG A 86 -1.13 -13.04 -0.77
CA ARG A 86 0.11 -12.25 -0.76
C ARG A 86 -0.01 -10.96 -1.56
N SER A 87 0.42 -9.86 -0.96
CA SER A 87 0.45 -8.54 -1.60
C SER A 87 1.65 -8.40 -2.53
N TRP A 88 1.45 -7.76 -3.69
CA TRP A 88 2.55 -7.37 -4.57
C TRP A 88 3.30 -6.11 -4.12
N MET A 89 2.81 -5.43 -3.07
CA MET A 89 3.34 -4.14 -2.62
C MET A 89 4.02 -4.19 -1.26
N ASN A 90 3.48 -5.01 -0.34
CA ASN A 90 3.97 -5.12 1.02
C ASN A 90 4.22 -6.59 1.33
N VAL A 91 5.48 -6.93 1.50
CA VAL A 91 5.92 -8.30 1.75
C VAL A 91 6.38 -8.41 3.20
N PRO A 92 5.55 -8.97 4.10
CA PRO A 92 5.97 -9.27 5.47
C PRO A 92 6.80 -10.54 5.48
N PHE A 93 7.78 -10.62 6.38
CA PHE A 93 8.54 -11.84 6.64
C PHE A 93 9.08 -11.84 8.07
N ILE A 94 9.45 -13.02 8.53
CA ILE A 94 10.01 -13.26 9.85
C ILE A 94 11.30 -14.06 9.72
N LEU A 95 12.23 -13.82 10.64
CA LEU A 95 13.45 -14.59 10.74
C LEU A 95 13.20 -15.90 11.50
N ALA A 96 13.92 -16.95 11.17
CA ALA A 96 13.86 -18.23 11.88
C ALA A 96 14.25 -18.08 13.37
N ASP A 97 15.19 -17.18 13.65
CA ASP A 97 15.58 -16.80 15.01
C ASP A 97 15.25 -15.33 15.26
N SER A 98 14.25 -15.07 16.10
CA SER A 98 13.82 -13.72 16.45
C SER A 98 14.83 -12.94 17.30
N SER A 99 15.84 -13.60 17.89
CA SER A 99 16.91 -12.90 18.63
C SER A 99 17.78 -12.08 17.67
N LEU A 100 17.78 -12.40 16.39
CA LEU A 100 18.54 -11.71 15.34
C LEU A 100 17.79 -10.50 14.75
N ASP A 101 16.54 -10.25 15.12
CA ASP A 101 15.73 -9.16 14.55
C ASP A 101 16.43 -7.78 14.65
N GLY A 102 17.03 -7.48 15.79
CA GLY A 102 17.77 -6.23 16.02
C GLY A 102 18.99 -6.10 15.11
N GLN A 103 19.85 -7.11 15.10
CA GLN A 103 21.03 -7.15 14.25
C GLN A 103 20.69 -7.08 12.77
N TYR A 104 19.66 -7.81 12.34
CA TYR A 104 19.18 -7.78 10.96
C TYR A 104 18.77 -6.37 10.53
N LEU A 105 18.03 -5.64 11.38
CA LEU A 105 17.60 -4.26 11.07
C LEU A 105 18.79 -3.30 10.98
N GLU A 106 19.79 -3.45 11.85
CA GLU A 106 21.02 -2.63 11.84
C GLU A 106 21.84 -2.88 10.57
N GLU A 107 22.11 -4.15 10.24
CA GLU A 107 22.87 -4.53 9.05
C GLU A 107 22.14 -4.13 7.76
N SER A 108 20.82 -4.33 7.71
CA SER A 108 19.99 -3.91 6.58
C SER A 108 20.05 -2.39 6.39
N HIS A 109 19.97 -1.62 7.47
CA HIS A 109 20.08 -0.16 7.41
C HIS A 109 21.48 0.27 6.93
N ALA A 110 22.53 -0.36 7.40
CA ALA A 110 23.92 -0.11 6.95
C ALA A 110 24.10 -0.46 5.46
N ALA A 111 23.37 -1.45 4.95
CA ALA A 111 23.33 -1.82 3.53
C ALA A 111 22.41 -0.91 2.68
N GLY A 112 21.80 0.15 3.25
CA GLY A 112 20.94 1.10 2.55
C GLY A 112 19.46 0.68 2.46
N LEU A 113 19.05 -0.38 3.17
CA LEU A 113 17.66 -0.84 3.23
C LEU A 113 16.94 -0.19 4.41
N ALA A 114 16.23 0.90 4.17
CA ALA A 114 15.51 1.64 5.20
C ALA A 114 14.10 1.08 5.44
N SER A 115 13.59 1.30 6.65
CA SER A 115 12.17 1.07 7.02
C SER A 115 11.69 -0.38 6.91
N LEU A 116 12.55 -1.36 7.15
CA LEU A 116 12.18 -2.78 7.15
C LEU A 116 11.41 -3.22 8.40
N LYS A 117 11.42 -2.44 9.48
CA LYS A 117 10.69 -2.76 10.71
C LYS A 117 9.19 -2.82 10.41
N GLY A 118 8.55 -3.95 10.70
CA GLY A 118 7.13 -4.19 10.48
C GLY A 118 6.21 -3.39 11.42
N HIS A 119 4.90 -3.53 11.20
CA HIS A 119 3.91 -2.87 12.04
C HIS A 119 3.88 -3.47 13.45
N ARG A 120 3.61 -2.65 14.45
CA ARG A 120 3.63 -3.06 15.88
C ARG A 120 2.71 -4.25 16.20
N SER A 121 1.56 -4.36 15.52
CA SER A 121 0.59 -5.42 15.77
C SER A 121 0.93 -6.76 15.09
N VAL A 122 1.68 -6.72 13.98
CA VAL A 122 2.04 -7.92 13.20
C VAL A 122 3.48 -8.35 13.49
N GLY A 123 4.30 -7.40 13.95
CA GLY A 123 5.70 -7.63 14.32
C GLY A 123 6.64 -7.85 13.12
N ARG A 124 7.96 -7.78 13.42
CA ARG A 124 9.08 -8.31 12.65
C ARG A 124 9.46 -7.49 11.43
N MET A 125 9.48 -8.03 10.20
CA MET A 125 10.01 -7.32 9.02
C MET A 125 8.92 -7.10 7.98
N ARG A 126 9.05 -6.00 7.23
CA ARG A 126 8.18 -5.72 6.09
C ARG A 126 8.95 -4.95 5.02
N GLN A 127 9.03 -5.50 3.84
CA GLN A 127 9.55 -4.79 2.66
C GLN A 127 8.40 -4.15 1.89
N SER A 128 8.47 -2.85 1.66
CA SER A 128 7.55 -2.11 0.79
C SER A 128 8.19 -1.88 -0.58
N ILE A 129 7.57 -2.42 -1.63
CA ILE A 129 8.07 -2.41 -3.02
C ILE A 129 7.09 -1.71 -3.95
N TYR A 130 6.73 -0.48 -3.63
CA TYR A 130 5.76 0.32 -4.38
C TYR A 130 6.15 0.55 -5.85
N ASN A 131 5.21 1.11 -6.64
CA ASN A 131 5.31 1.26 -8.10
C ASN A 131 6.64 1.84 -8.59
N ALA A 132 7.14 2.90 -7.96
CA ALA A 132 8.36 3.59 -8.37
C ALA A 132 9.67 2.88 -7.99
N ARG A 133 9.62 1.76 -7.23
CA ARG A 133 10.81 0.97 -6.91
C ARG A 133 11.25 0.17 -8.14
N ALA A 134 12.55 0.20 -8.43
CA ALA A 134 13.15 -0.66 -9.46
C ALA A 134 12.92 -2.16 -9.17
N ALA A 135 12.91 -2.97 -10.23
CA ALA A 135 12.73 -4.42 -10.16
C ALA A 135 14.02 -5.15 -9.79
#